data_73beaf85062e2c1bb61811d5a2bd4aa9
#
_entry.id   73beaf85062e2c1bb61811d5a2bd4aa9
#
_cell.length_a   1.000
_cell.length_b   1.000
_cell.length_c   1.000
_cell.angle_alpha   90.00
_cell.angle_beta   90.00
_cell.angle_gamma   90.00
#
_symmetry.space_group_name_H-M   'P 1'
#
loop_
_entity.id
_entity.type
_entity.pdbx_description
1 polymer ?
#
loop_
_entity_poly.entity_id
_entity_poly.type
_entity_poly.pdbx_seq_one_letter_code
_entity_poly.pdbx_strand_id
1 'polypeptide(L)'
;MKTKGAEFVWLDGKFVKWDEATIPIMTHALHYGTAVFEGIRGYASNDNLYIFRLQDHMQRLHHSAAVYSFTANYSPKLLCDATVQLLKRSNIRESCYIRPIILVGLHGIDLNVSRNSPTHTSIIIFPFSKYFKGEGIKACV
;
A
#
# COMPACT_ATOMS: atom_id res chain seq x y z
N MET A 1 8.24 -11.23 -16.70
CA MET A 1 7.44 -11.97 -15.70
C MET A 1 6.22 -11.10 -15.38
N LYS A 2 5.01 -11.48 -15.80
CA LYS A 2 3.81 -10.73 -15.41
C LYS A 2 3.54 -11.04 -13.94
N THR A 3 3.80 -10.07 -13.06
CA THR A 3 3.40 -10.17 -11.65
C THR A 3 1.88 -10.08 -11.65
N LYS A 4 1.20 -11.22 -11.54
CA LYS A 4 -0.24 -11.25 -11.41
C LYS A 4 -0.54 -10.83 -9.97
N GLY A 5 -0.91 -9.56 -9.80
CA GLY A 5 -1.41 -9.05 -8.53
C GLY A 5 -2.76 -9.68 -8.16
N ALA A 6 -3.33 -9.27 -7.03
CA ALA A 6 -4.69 -9.61 -6.67
C ALA A 6 -5.68 -9.12 -7.75
N GLU A 7 -6.84 -9.75 -7.85
CA GLU A 7 -7.89 -9.33 -8.79
C GLU A 7 -8.37 -7.90 -8.54
N PHE A 8 -8.38 -7.50 -7.25
CA PHE A 8 -8.84 -6.20 -6.81
C PHE A 8 -7.72 -5.38 -6.16
N VAL A 9 -7.89 -4.08 -6.21
CA VAL A 9 -7.13 -3.05 -5.47
C VAL A 9 -8.13 -2.29 -4.61
N TRP A 10 -7.76 -1.93 -3.38
CA TRP A 10 -8.50 -0.93 -2.65
C TRP A 10 -7.91 0.45 -2.99
N LEU A 11 -8.73 1.34 -3.52
CA LEU A 11 -8.37 2.70 -3.95
C LEU A 11 -9.42 3.70 -3.47
N ASP A 12 -9.00 4.65 -2.67
CA ASP A 12 -9.83 5.77 -2.19
C ASP A 12 -11.22 5.35 -1.67
N GLY A 13 -11.25 4.36 -0.80
CA GLY A 13 -12.48 3.88 -0.16
C GLY A 13 -13.24 2.82 -0.94
N LYS A 14 -12.77 2.41 -2.13
CA LYS A 14 -13.47 1.46 -3.02
C LYS A 14 -12.57 0.27 -3.38
N PHE A 15 -13.22 -0.88 -3.62
CA PHE A 15 -12.58 -2.02 -4.25
C PHE A 15 -12.80 -1.92 -5.75
N VAL A 16 -11.73 -1.74 -6.50
CA VAL A 16 -11.73 -1.64 -7.96
C VAL A 16 -10.95 -2.81 -8.56
N LYS A 17 -11.21 -3.17 -9.81
CA LYS A 17 -10.39 -4.17 -10.50
C LYS A 17 -8.98 -3.64 -10.70
N TRP A 18 -8.01 -4.55 -10.75
CA TRP A 18 -6.60 -4.19 -10.92
C TRP A 18 -6.36 -3.22 -12.09
N ASP A 19 -6.96 -3.51 -13.25
CA ASP A 19 -6.78 -2.72 -14.47
C ASP A 19 -7.53 -1.37 -14.44
N GLU A 20 -8.47 -1.20 -13.51
CA GLU A 20 -9.23 0.04 -13.30
C GLU A 20 -8.54 0.97 -12.27
N ALA A 21 -7.55 0.46 -11.50
CA ALA A 21 -6.82 1.23 -10.50
C ALA A 21 -5.78 2.15 -11.16
N THR A 22 -6.24 3.25 -11.73
CA THR A 22 -5.43 4.20 -12.50
C THR A 22 -5.34 5.55 -11.80
N ILE A 23 -4.24 6.27 -12.03
CA ILE A 23 -4.03 7.65 -11.60
C ILE A 23 -3.63 8.50 -12.81
N PRO A 24 -3.94 9.81 -12.82
CA PRO A 24 -3.52 10.72 -13.89
C PRO A 24 -1.99 10.76 -14.03
N ILE A 25 -1.47 10.87 -15.25
CA ILE A 25 -0.02 10.99 -15.50
C ILE A 25 0.60 12.22 -14.84
N MET A 26 -0.19 13.28 -14.60
CA MET A 26 0.24 14.49 -13.91
C MET A 26 0.10 14.38 -12.37
N THR A 27 -0.10 13.18 -11.85
CA THR A 27 -0.07 12.94 -10.40
C THR A 27 1.27 13.40 -9.83
N HIS A 28 1.24 14.29 -8.83
CA HIS A 28 2.42 14.94 -8.26
C HIS A 28 3.48 13.92 -7.78
N ALA A 29 3.05 12.82 -7.19
CA ALA A 29 3.94 11.76 -6.74
C ALA A 29 4.78 11.13 -7.86
N LEU A 30 4.30 11.09 -9.11
CA LEU A 30 5.05 10.55 -10.24
C LEU A 30 6.22 11.46 -10.66
N HIS A 31 6.10 12.75 -10.43
CA HIS A 31 7.10 13.74 -10.83
C HIS A 31 8.08 14.08 -9.72
N TYR A 32 7.63 14.03 -8.46
CA TYR A 32 8.40 14.54 -7.33
C TYR A 32 8.59 13.52 -6.20
N GLY A 33 8.13 12.28 -6.36
CA GLY A 33 8.30 11.22 -5.37
C GLY A 33 7.51 11.44 -4.06
N THR A 34 6.47 12.27 -4.08
CA THR A 34 5.68 12.65 -2.90
C THR A 34 4.69 11.55 -2.52
N ALA A 35 5.23 10.45 -2.03
CA ALA A 35 4.46 9.30 -1.56
C ALA A 35 5.13 8.66 -0.35
N VAL A 36 4.32 8.03 0.51
CA VAL A 36 4.76 7.18 1.60
C VAL A 36 4.07 5.83 1.52
N PHE A 37 4.76 4.78 1.90
CA PHE A 37 4.20 3.44 1.84
C PHE A 37 4.70 2.56 2.99
N GLU A 38 4.01 1.44 3.19
CA GLU A 38 4.45 0.35 4.04
C GLU A 38 4.65 -0.94 3.25
N GLY A 39 5.50 -1.80 3.75
CA GLY A 39 5.72 -3.15 3.26
C GLY A 39 5.32 -4.16 4.32
N ILE A 40 4.21 -4.85 4.12
CA ILE A 40 3.62 -5.74 5.12
C ILE A 40 3.59 -7.15 4.57
N ARG A 41 3.90 -8.14 5.42
CA ARG A 41 3.85 -9.55 5.04
C ARG A 41 2.60 -10.23 5.62
N GLY A 42 1.92 -10.96 4.73
CA GLY A 42 0.96 -11.98 5.12
C GLY A 42 1.63 -13.36 5.03
N TYR A 43 1.48 -14.16 6.07
CA TYR A 43 2.05 -15.50 6.18
C TYR A 43 0.94 -16.54 6.19
N ALA A 44 0.93 -17.43 5.21
CA ALA A 44 0.00 -18.56 5.17
C ALA A 44 0.47 -19.65 6.13
N SER A 45 -0.43 -20.15 6.98
CA SER A 45 -0.21 -21.29 7.87
C SER A 45 -1.54 -21.94 8.22
N ASN A 46 -1.65 -23.26 8.08
CA ASN A 46 -2.82 -24.05 8.50
C ASN A 46 -4.16 -23.44 8.06
N ASP A 47 -4.37 -23.27 6.76
CA ASP A 47 -5.59 -22.72 6.15
C ASP A 47 -5.92 -21.27 6.52
N ASN A 48 -5.06 -20.58 7.27
CA ASN A 48 -5.21 -19.18 7.64
C ASN A 48 -4.09 -18.32 7.05
N LEU A 49 -4.36 -17.02 6.96
CA LEU A 49 -3.38 -16.01 6.59
C LEU A 49 -3.21 -15.03 7.76
N TYR A 50 -2.01 -14.97 8.29
CA TYR A 50 -1.64 -14.12 9.42
C TYR A 50 -0.90 -12.88 8.90
N ILE A 51 -1.33 -11.69 9.32
CA ILE A 51 -0.66 -10.43 8.99
C ILE A 51 0.05 -9.93 10.25
N PHE A 52 1.38 -9.83 10.17
CA PHE A 52 2.17 -9.41 11.33
C PHE A 52 2.02 -7.90 11.57
N ARG A 53 1.55 -7.53 12.77
CA ARG A 53 1.45 -6.15 13.26
C ARG A 53 0.79 -5.15 12.30
N LEU A 54 -0.30 -5.56 11.64
CA LEU A 54 -0.99 -4.74 10.64
C LEU A 54 -1.34 -3.33 11.14
N GLN A 55 -1.85 -3.22 12.37
CA GLN A 55 -2.23 -1.94 12.95
C GLN A 55 -1.03 -1.00 13.14
N ASP A 56 0.11 -1.51 13.60
CA ASP A 56 1.31 -0.70 13.79
C ASP A 56 1.85 -0.19 12.45
N HIS A 57 1.78 -1.00 11.41
CA HIS A 57 2.13 -0.59 10.06
C HIS A 57 1.22 0.54 9.57
N MET A 58 -0.09 0.45 9.77
CA MET A 58 -1.01 1.51 9.35
C MET A 58 -0.83 2.80 10.17
N GLN A 59 -0.50 2.69 11.46
CA GLN A 59 -0.14 3.85 12.29
C GLN A 59 1.16 4.50 11.79
N ARG A 60 2.17 3.71 11.45
CA ARG A 60 3.45 4.22 10.93
C ARG A 60 3.28 4.87 9.55
N LEU A 61 2.42 4.33 8.69
CA LEU A 61 2.05 4.95 7.41
C LEU A 61 1.48 6.37 7.62
N HIS A 62 0.58 6.53 8.59
CA HIS A 62 0.01 7.84 8.97
C HIS A 62 1.09 8.79 9.51
N HIS A 63 1.98 8.29 10.37
CA HIS A 63 3.09 9.09 10.88
C HIS A 63 4.00 9.57 9.74
N SER A 64 4.32 8.69 8.81
CA SER A 64 5.12 9.04 7.64
C SER A 64 4.46 10.12 6.78
N ALA A 65 3.15 10.04 6.55
CA ALA A 65 2.40 11.08 5.84
C ALA A 65 2.46 12.43 6.58
N ALA A 66 2.32 12.41 7.91
CA ALA A 66 2.37 13.62 8.74
C ALA A 66 3.76 14.29 8.70
N VAL A 67 4.86 13.52 8.65
CA VAL A 67 6.24 14.05 8.51
C VAL A 67 6.39 14.88 7.22
N TYR A 68 5.73 14.43 6.13
CA TYR A 68 5.74 15.13 4.85
C TYR A 68 4.59 16.15 4.70
N SER A 69 3.84 16.41 5.78
CA SER A 69 2.75 17.39 5.82
C SER A 69 1.58 17.13 4.87
N PHE A 70 1.37 15.90 4.41
CA PHE A 70 0.15 15.57 3.68
C PHE A 70 -0.82 14.69 4.49
N THR A 71 -2.10 14.82 4.15
CA THR A 71 -3.19 14.23 4.93
C THR A 71 -3.43 12.78 4.54
N ALA A 72 -3.54 11.90 5.54
CA ALA A 72 -4.05 10.55 5.39
C ALA A 72 -5.59 10.58 5.58
N ASN A 73 -6.34 10.42 4.49
CA ASN A 73 -7.80 10.59 4.48
C ASN A 73 -8.57 9.46 5.20
N TYR A 74 -7.93 8.32 5.46
CA TYR A 74 -8.57 7.13 6.01
C TYR A 74 -7.86 6.73 7.31
N SER A 75 -8.61 6.44 8.36
CA SER A 75 -8.03 6.05 9.65
C SER A 75 -7.24 4.73 9.57
N PRO A 76 -6.23 4.52 10.45
CA PRO A 76 -5.50 3.26 10.52
C PRO A 76 -6.42 2.04 10.68
N LYS A 77 -7.48 2.17 11.49
CA LYS A 77 -8.47 1.10 11.68
C LYS A 77 -9.18 0.75 10.37
N LEU A 78 -9.65 1.76 9.62
CA LEU A 78 -10.31 1.56 8.33
C LEU A 78 -9.37 0.86 7.34
N LEU A 79 -8.09 1.27 7.28
CA LEU A 79 -7.10 0.65 6.40
C LEU A 79 -6.81 -0.81 6.79
N CYS A 80 -6.82 -1.14 8.09
CA CYS A 80 -6.74 -2.53 8.55
C CYS A 80 -7.93 -3.35 8.06
N ASP A 81 -9.15 -2.84 8.27
CA ASP A 81 -10.39 -3.51 7.88
C ASP A 81 -10.43 -3.69 6.33
N ALA A 82 -10.06 -2.66 5.58
CA ALA A 82 -9.96 -2.70 4.12
C ALA A 82 -8.94 -3.75 3.63
N THR A 83 -7.79 -3.85 4.29
CA THR A 83 -6.76 -4.85 3.96
C THR A 83 -7.30 -6.27 4.12
N VAL A 84 -7.96 -6.55 5.23
CA VAL A 84 -8.55 -7.88 5.49
C VAL A 84 -9.65 -8.20 4.47
N GLN A 85 -10.50 -7.22 4.15
CA GLN A 85 -11.55 -7.40 3.14
C GLN A 85 -10.98 -7.60 1.73
N LEU A 86 -9.90 -6.89 1.38
CA LEU A 86 -9.24 -7.02 0.09
C LEU A 86 -8.65 -8.43 -0.10
N LEU A 87 -8.01 -8.98 0.93
CA LEU A 87 -7.51 -10.36 0.95
C LEU A 87 -8.64 -11.38 0.72
N LYS A 88 -9.75 -11.21 1.44
CA LYS A 88 -10.93 -12.09 1.31
C LYS A 88 -11.54 -12.01 -0.09
N ARG A 89 -11.74 -10.79 -0.63
CA ARG A 89 -12.31 -10.58 -1.98
C ARG A 89 -11.44 -11.16 -3.08
N SER A 90 -10.13 -11.05 -2.94
CA SER A 90 -9.15 -11.56 -3.91
C SER A 90 -8.83 -13.05 -3.70
N ASN A 91 -9.48 -13.71 -2.73
CA ASN A 91 -9.26 -15.11 -2.37
C ASN A 91 -7.78 -15.49 -2.19
N ILE A 92 -7.00 -14.56 -1.61
CA ILE A 92 -5.57 -14.78 -1.34
C ILE A 92 -5.44 -15.65 -0.09
N ARG A 93 -4.91 -16.85 -0.26
CA ARG A 93 -4.68 -17.84 0.81
C ARG A 93 -3.21 -18.21 0.97
N GLU A 94 -2.37 -17.76 0.07
CA GLU A 94 -0.92 -17.96 0.11
C GLU A 94 -0.19 -16.78 0.73
N SER A 95 1.05 -16.99 1.15
CA SER A 95 1.88 -15.90 1.65
C SER A 95 1.97 -14.77 0.64
N CYS A 96 1.81 -13.55 1.10
CA CYS A 96 1.67 -12.39 0.23
C CYS A 96 2.40 -11.16 0.76
N TYR A 97 2.58 -10.21 -0.13
CA TYR A 97 3.06 -8.87 0.17
C TYR A 97 1.91 -7.88 0.03
N ILE A 98 1.73 -7.05 1.04
CA ILE A 98 0.69 -6.02 1.11
C ILE A 98 1.38 -4.67 1.09
N ARG A 99 1.01 -3.83 0.13
CA ARG A 99 1.55 -2.49 -0.07
C ARG A 99 0.44 -1.44 0.09
N PRO A 100 0.24 -0.89 1.28
CA PRO A 100 -0.52 0.35 1.41
C PRO A 100 0.39 1.52 1.03
N ILE A 101 -0.17 2.51 0.34
CA ILE A 101 0.52 3.72 -0.12
C ILE A 101 -0.41 4.92 0.04
N ILE A 102 0.14 6.05 0.49
CA ILE A 102 -0.50 7.36 0.43
C ILE A 102 0.37 8.23 -0.47
N LEU A 103 -0.22 8.84 -1.47
CA LEU A 103 0.49 9.65 -2.45
C LEU A 103 -0.23 10.98 -2.72
N VAL A 104 0.53 12.01 -3.03
CA VAL A 104 -0.03 13.30 -3.46
C VAL A 104 -0.51 13.18 -4.90
N GLY A 105 -1.79 13.49 -5.10
CA GLY A 105 -2.50 13.37 -6.37
C GLY A 105 -2.22 14.51 -7.35
N LEU A 106 -3.17 14.73 -8.25
CA LEU A 106 -3.10 15.84 -9.20
C LEU A 106 -3.27 17.18 -8.47
N HIS A 107 -2.22 17.98 -8.47
CA HIS A 107 -2.11 19.23 -7.69
C HIS A 107 -1.52 20.39 -8.52
N GLY A 108 -1.28 20.17 -9.80
CA GLY A 108 -0.53 21.09 -10.65
C GLY A 108 0.96 20.74 -10.68
N ILE A 109 1.76 21.69 -11.15
CA ILE A 109 3.23 21.58 -11.22
C ILE A 109 3.93 22.35 -10.09
N ASP A 110 3.19 22.77 -9.07
CA ASP A 110 3.73 23.46 -7.90
C ASP A 110 4.50 22.45 -7.03
N LEU A 111 5.70 22.84 -6.59
CA LEU A 111 6.52 22.02 -5.71
C LEU A 111 6.01 21.97 -4.25
N ASN A 112 5.12 22.88 -3.89
CA ASN A 112 4.60 22.97 -2.53
C ASN A 112 3.60 21.87 -2.23
N VAL A 113 3.92 21.04 -1.25
CA VAL A 113 2.99 20.06 -0.69
C VAL A 113 2.53 20.57 0.69
N SER A 114 1.25 20.52 0.92
CA SER A 114 0.62 20.97 2.17
C SER A 114 -0.44 19.97 2.61
N ARG A 115 -1.00 20.20 3.80
CA ARG A 115 -2.14 19.41 4.30
C ARG A 115 -3.40 19.50 3.43
N ASN A 116 -3.49 20.52 2.58
CA ASN A 116 -4.62 20.73 1.66
C ASN A 116 -4.37 20.11 0.28
N SER A 117 -3.17 19.58 0.02
CA SER A 117 -2.88 18.89 -1.24
C SER A 117 -3.74 17.63 -1.34
N PRO A 118 -4.35 17.37 -2.50
CA PRO A 118 -5.15 16.16 -2.70
C PRO A 118 -4.28 14.92 -2.55
N THR A 119 -4.75 13.92 -1.81
CA THR A 119 -4.05 12.65 -1.65
C THR A 119 -4.90 11.49 -2.10
N HIS A 120 -4.25 10.47 -2.66
CA HIS A 120 -4.83 9.17 -2.91
C HIS A 120 -4.27 8.16 -1.92
N THR A 121 -5.08 7.20 -1.52
CA THR A 121 -4.68 6.07 -0.69
C THR A 121 -5.05 4.76 -1.38
N SER A 122 -4.07 3.88 -1.55
CA SER A 122 -4.29 2.58 -2.18
C SER A 122 -3.69 1.46 -1.34
N ILE A 123 -4.30 0.27 -1.42
CA ILE A 123 -3.76 -0.97 -0.88
C ILE A 123 -3.73 -1.99 -2.01
N ILE A 124 -2.53 -2.50 -2.33
CA ILE A 124 -2.31 -3.52 -3.33
C ILE A 124 -1.71 -4.78 -2.69
N ILE A 125 -2.04 -5.95 -3.23
CA ILE A 125 -1.59 -7.24 -2.73
C ILE A 125 -1.03 -8.06 -3.87
N PHE A 126 0.10 -8.72 -3.63
CA PHE A 126 0.64 -9.73 -4.54
C PHE A 126 0.99 -11.01 -3.80
N PRO A 127 0.78 -12.18 -4.38
CA PRO A 127 1.38 -13.42 -3.92
C PRO A 127 2.90 -13.26 -3.89
N PHE A 128 3.53 -13.63 -2.78
CA PHE A 128 4.95 -13.36 -2.60
C PHE A 128 5.62 -14.30 -1.61
N SER A 129 6.59 -15.10 -2.06
CA SER A 129 7.26 -16.07 -1.20
C SER A 129 8.56 -15.56 -0.57
N LYS A 130 9.53 -15.11 -1.36
CA LYS A 130 10.84 -14.64 -0.87
C LYS A 130 11.35 -13.46 -1.69
N TYR A 131 12.00 -12.46 -1.04
CA TYR A 131 12.68 -11.33 -1.70
C TYR A 131 13.97 -11.77 -2.40
N PHE A 132 14.73 -12.64 -1.75
CA PHE A 132 16.00 -13.10 -2.23
C PHE A 132 15.97 -14.62 -2.41
N LYS A 133 16.63 -15.10 -3.47
CA LYS A 133 16.73 -16.54 -3.76
C LYS A 133 17.77 -17.25 -2.90
N GLY A 134 18.57 -16.53 -2.11
CA GLY A 134 19.60 -17.07 -1.22
C GLY A 134 19.12 -17.33 0.19
N GLU A 135 19.98 -17.97 1.01
CA GLU A 135 19.69 -18.30 2.42
C GLU A 135 19.81 -17.10 3.37
N GLY A 136 20.40 -15.99 2.91
CA GLY A 136 20.57 -14.77 3.70
C GLY A 136 21.30 -13.67 2.93
N ILE A 137 21.50 -12.54 3.61
CA ILE A 137 22.29 -11.42 3.11
C ILE A 137 23.45 -11.12 4.07
N LYS A 138 24.56 -10.62 3.55
CA LYS A 138 25.61 -10.00 4.36
C LYS A 138 25.25 -8.54 4.58
N ALA A 139 25.17 -8.11 5.83
CA ALA A 139 25.01 -6.71 6.20
C ALA A 139 26.31 -6.19 6.82
N CYS A 140 26.65 -4.94 6.50
CA CYS A 140 27.75 -4.20 7.12
C CYS A 140 27.13 -3.05 7.91
N VAL A 141 27.60 -2.82 9.15
CA VAL A 141 27.23 -1.70 10.01
C VAL A 141 28.38 -0.73 10.06
#